data_09db5950a65b63e486f16b29821346c0
#
_entry.id   09db5950a65b63e486f16b29821346c0
#
_cell.length_a   1.000
_cell.length_b   1.000
_cell.length_c   1.000
_cell.angle_alpha   90.00
_cell.angle_beta   90.00
_cell.angle_gamma   90.00
#
_symmetry.space_group_name_H-M   'P 1'
#
loop_
_entity.id
_entity.type
_entity.pdbx_description
1 polymer ?
#
loop_
_entity_poly.entity_id
_entity_poly.type
_entity_poly.pdbx_seq_one_letter_code
_entity_poly.pdbx_strand_id
1 'polypeptide(L)'
;MAAIWCVFRNYAAHAVEIGGGITPRPLFFLKPMSAIVQADAEGQADFGLPDPHDEIHHEIEMVLRLGDDLRPESVCIGNDITNRTRQSEAKVKGWPWTEGKSFRESAILGTWADWEDVDYVLQLSVNGELRQHASTALMLHDIDTQLSTLSDWYALSPGDLVFTGTPEGVGEMVVGDVVEAALHTVDGRLVSMLQSRIT
;
A
#
# COMPACT_ATOMS: atom_id res chain seq x y z
N MET A 1 17.94 -5.49 -9.55
CA MET A 1 16.74 -6.29 -9.15
C MET A 1 15.80 -5.32 -8.49
N ALA A 2 14.54 -5.30 -8.93
CA ALA A 2 13.53 -4.41 -8.37
C ALA A 2 13.18 -4.75 -6.91
N ALA A 3 12.78 -3.74 -6.14
CA ALA A 3 12.35 -3.82 -4.75
C ALA A 3 10.96 -3.20 -4.58
N ILE A 4 10.30 -3.48 -3.46
CA ILE A 4 9.06 -2.81 -3.06
C ILE A 4 9.38 -1.96 -1.83
N TRP A 5 9.38 -0.66 -2.00
CA TRP A 5 9.55 0.35 -0.96
C TRP A 5 8.18 0.75 -0.42
N CYS A 6 7.96 0.66 0.88
CA CYS A 6 6.69 1.03 1.50
C CYS A 6 6.93 2.17 2.48
N VAL A 7 6.17 3.25 2.34
CA VAL A 7 6.29 4.44 3.18
C VAL A 7 5.51 4.26 4.48
N PHE A 8 6.18 4.53 5.59
CA PHE A 8 5.60 4.40 6.92
C PHE A 8 4.85 5.67 7.33
N ARG A 9 3.55 5.56 7.69
CA ARG A 9 2.73 6.64 8.27
C ARG A 9 2.70 7.93 7.46
N ASN A 10 2.24 7.87 6.23
CA ASN A 10 2.23 9.04 5.34
C ASN A 10 0.90 9.84 5.34
N TYR A 11 -0.05 9.48 6.23
CA TYR A 11 -1.28 10.23 6.46
C TYR A 11 -1.43 10.53 7.95
N ALA A 12 -1.74 11.81 8.28
CA ALA A 12 -1.79 12.25 9.68
C ALA A 12 -2.88 11.52 10.48
N ALA A 13 -4.07 11.36 9.90
CA ALA A 13 -5.17 10.67 10.56
C ALA A 13 -4.86 9.19 10.82
N HIS A 14 -4.25 8.49 9.87
CA HIS A 14 -3.77 7.12 10.07
C HIS A 14 -2.69 7.03 11.16
N ALA A 15 -1.74 7.97 11.21
CA ALA A 15 -0.72 7.99 12.27
C ALA A 15 -1.35 8.08 13.66
N VAL A 16 -2.41 8.88 13.82
CA VAL A 16 -3.20 8.98 15.06
C VAL A 16 -3.96 7.70 15.36
N GLU A 17 -4.64 7.13 14.36
CA GLU A 17 -5.43 5.89 14.46
C GLU A 17 -4.61 4.73 15.05
N ILE A 18 -3.39 4.54 14.58
CA ILE A 18 -2.50 3.46 15.05
C ILE A 18 -1.66 3.84 16.28
N GLY A 19 -1.99 4.94 16.95
CA GLY A 19 -1.36 5.38 18.21
C GLY A 19 0.07 5.87 18.05
N GLY A 20 0.40 6.49 16.92
CA GLY A 20 1.74 6.99 16.64
C GLY A 20 1.79 8.48 16.31
N GLY A 21 3.01 9.04 16.29
CA GLY A 21 3.27 10.41 15.86
C GLY A 21 3.63 10.51 14.38
N ILE A 22 3.61 11.74 13.88
CA ILE A 22 4.09 12.11 12.55
C ILE A 22 5.62 11.97 12.51
N THR A 23 6.16 11.40 11.43
CA THR A 23 7.60 11.30 11.23
C THR A 23 8.15 12.58 10.60
N PRO A 24 9.35 13.05 11.01
CA PRO A 24 9.92 14.29 10.47
C PRO A 24 10.43 14.15 9.03
N ARG A 25 10.52 12.95 8.51
CA ARG A 25 10.92 12.57 7.15
C ARG A 25 10.28 11.25 6.76
N PRO A 26 10.21 10.90 5.47
CA PRO A 26 9.75 9.57 5.07
C PRO A 26 10.63 8.48 5.70
N LEU A 27 10.00 7.45 6.21
CA LEU A 27 10.64 6.21 6.66
C LEU A 27 10.11 5.07 5.84
N PHE A 28 10.97 4.10 5.54
CA PHE A 28 10.62 3.01 4.64
C PHE A 28 10.84 1.65 5.28
N PHE A 29 10.05 0.69 4.85
CA PHE A 29 10.29 -0.73 5.00
C PHE A 29 10.19 -1.40 3.63
N LEU A 30 10.58 -2.67 3.56
CA LEU A 30 10.64 -3.42 2.31
C LEU A 30 9.66 -4.60 2.35
N LYS A 31 9.03 -4.85 1.18
CA LYS A 31 8.45 -6.14 0.86
C LYS A 31 9.26 -6.81 -0.24
N PRO A 32 9.39 -8.16 -0.26
CA PRO A 32 10.04 -8.84 -1.38
C PRO A 32 9.13 -8.83 -2.61
N MET A 33 9.70 -8.79 -3.81
CA MET A 33 8.93 -8.89 -5.06
C MET A 33 8.10 -10.18 -5.14
N SER A 34 8.53 -11.24 -4.45
CA SER A 34 7.80 -12.51 -4.35
C SER A 34 6.54 -12.44 -3.48
N ALA A 35 6.29 -11.32 -2.79
CA ALA A 35 5.06 -11.08 -2.04
C ALA A 35 3.91 -10.55 -2.92
N ILE A 36 4.18 -10.24 -4.20
CA ILE A 36 3.19 -9.65 -5.10
C ILE A 36 2.15 -10.69 -5.51
N VAL A 37 0.88 -10.27 -5.45
CA VAL A 37 -0.23 -10.82 -6.24
C VAL A 37 -0.71 -9.71 -7.16
N GLN A 38 -0.60 -9.93 -8.47
CA GLN A 38 -1.00 -8.96 -9.47
C GLN A 38 -2.42 -9.28 -9.95
N ALA A 39 -3.31 -8.28 -9.95
CA ALA A 39 -4.63 -8.41 -10.53
C ALA A 39 -4.56 -8.67 -12.04
N ASP A 40 -5.55 -9.39 -12.55
CA ASP A 40 -5.79 -9.54 -13.99
C ASP A 40 -6.31 -8.23 -14.63
N ALA A 41 -6.66 -8.30 -15.91
CA ALA A 41 -7.13 -7.12 -16.65
C ALA A 41 -8.48 -6.60 -16.14
N GLU A 42 -9.28 -7.45 -15.51
CA GLU A 42 -10.57 -7.15 -14.89
C GLU A 42 -10.42 -6.66 -13.44
N GLY A 43 -9.18 -6.59 -12.92
CA GLY A 43 -8.87 -6.14 -11.58
C GLY A 43 -9.00 -7.22 -10.49
N GLN A 44 -9.11 -8.50 -10.84
CA GLN A 44 -9.29 -9.59 -9.89
C GLN A 44 -7.94 -10.10 -9.36
N ALA A 45 -7.80 -10.17 -8.05
CA ALA A 45 -6.60 -10.70 -7.37
C ALA A 45 -6.97 -11.32 -6.02
N ASP A 46 -7.38 -12.59 -6.03
CA ASP A 46 -7.67 -13.31 -4.79
C ASP A 46 -6.38 -13.66 -4.06
N PHE A 47 -6.41 -13.67 -2.74
CA PHE A 47 -5.26 -14.04 -1.91
C PHE A 47 -5.70 -14.74 -0.62
N GLY A 48 -4.75 -15.52 -0.04
CA GLY A 48 -4.98 -16.25 1.20
C GLY A 48 -4.46 -15.54 2.44
N LEU A 49 -5.12 -15.74 3.57
CA LEU A 49 -4.59 -15.28 4.85
C LEU A 49 -3.45 -16.18 5.32
N PRO A 50 -2.33 -15.60 5.81
CA PRO A 50 -1.13 -16.37 6.20
C PRO A 50 -1.36 -17.25 7.43
N ASP A 51 -2.20 -16.81 8.36
CA ASP A 51 -2.58 -17.52 9.59
C ASP A 51 -4.00 -17.11 9.97
N PRO A 52 -4.95 -18.03 10.13
CA PRO A 52 -6.34 -17.73 10.49
C PRO A 52 -6.51 -17.25 11.94
N HIS A 53 -5.47 -17.31 12.76
CA HIS A 53 -5.48 -16.87 14.15
C HIS A 53 -4.86 -15.47 14.34
N ASP A 54 -4.20 -14.95 13.32
CA ASP A 54 -3.61 -13.61 13.32
C ASP A 54 -4.60 -12.59 12.74
N GLU A 55 -4.64 -11.40 13.31
CA GLU A 55 -5.41 -10.25 12.81
C GLU A 55 -4.73 -9.67 11.58
N ILE A 56 -5.38 -9.77 10.40
CA ILE A 56 -4.84 -9.33 9.11
C ILE A 56 -5.63 -8.13 8.62
N HIS A 57 -4.94 -6.99 8.42
CA HIS A 57 -5.56 -5.73 8.01
C HIS A 57 -5.31 -5.40 6.53
N HIS A 58 -6.31 -4.74 5.92
CA HIS A 58 -6.12 -4.00 4.69
C HIS A 58 -5.47 -2.64 4.97
N GLU A 59 -4.60 -2.22 4.09
CA GLU A 59 -3.99 -0.88 4.03
C GLU A 59 -3.92 -0.46 2.56
N ILE A 60 -4.94 0.28 2.09
CA ILE A 60 -5.00 0.71 0.68
C ILE A 60 -4.01 1.82 0.41
N GLU A 61 -3.30 1.73 -0.72
CA GLU A 61 -2.27 2.68 -1.08
C GLU A 61 -2.25 2.96 -2.58
N MET A 62 -1.86 4.16 -2.96
CA MET A 62 -1.37 4.41 -4.30
C MET A 62 0.01 3.76 -4.44
N VAL A 63 0.24 3.05 -5.53
CA VAL A 63 1.52 2.39 -5.81
C VAL A 63 2.08 2.92 -7.11
N LEU A 64 3.34 3.36 -7.07
CA LEU A 64 4.09 3.82 -8.22
C LEU A 64 5.05 2.75 -8.69
N ARG A 65 5.27 2.63 -10.01
CA ARG A 65 6.38 1.89 -10.59
C ARG A 65 7.33 2.88 -11.24
N LEU A 66 8.62 2.75 -10.93
CA LEU A 66 9.67 3.63 -11.43
C LEU A 66 10.13 3.17 -12.83
N GLY A 67 10.24 4.13 -13.74
CA GLY A 67 10.81 3.97 -15.07
C GLY A 67 12.35 4.00 -15.09
N ASP A 68 12.92 4.04 -16.28
CA ASP A 68 14.37 4.06 -16.50
C ASP A 68 15.07 5.31 -15.93
N ASP A 69 14.34 6.42 -15.82
CA ASP A 69 14.82 7.68 -15.22
C ASP A 69 14.59 7.76 -13.69
N LEU A 70 14.12 6.66 -13.09
CA LEU A 70 13.77 6.56 -11.66
C LEU A 70 12.64 7.51 -11.23
N ARG A 71 11.82 7.96 -12.18
CA ARG A 71 10.58 8.70 -11.95
C ARG A 71 9.38 7.77 -12.11
N PRO A 72 8.20 8.16 -11.58
CA PRO A 72 7.00 7.36 -11.79
C PRO A 72 6.68 7.21 -13.29
N GLU A 73 6.55 5.98 -13.75
CA GLU A 73 6.15 5.63 -15.11
C GLU A 73 4.69 5.17 -15.15
N SER A 74 4.28 4.42 -14.12
CA SER A 74 2.92 3.93 -14.01
C SER A 74 2.45 3.90 -12.57
N VAL A 75 1.11 3.87 -12.41
CA VAL A 75 0.41 3.93 -11.14
C VAL A 75 -0.65 2.84 -11.06
N CYS A 76 -0.85 2.28 -9.87
CA CYS A 76 -2.02 1.45 -9.57
C CYS A 76 -2.52 1.68 -8.14
N ILE A 77 -3.69 1.16 -7.85
CA ILE A 77 -4.14 0.94 -6.48
C ILE A 77 -3.50 -0.34 -5.95
N GLY A 78 -3.03 -0.35 -4.71
CA GLY A 78 -2.46 -1.54 -4.08
C GLY A 78 -2.98 -1.70 -2.65
N ASN A 79 -2.79 -2.90 -2.09
CA ASN A 79 -3.14 -3.20 -0.71
C ASN A 79 -1.89 -3.74 0.00
N ASP A 80 -1.35 -2.96 0.96
CA ASP A 80 -0.24 -3.34 1.83
C ASP A 80 -0.77 -4.21 2.96
N ILE A 81 -1.00 -5.51 2.66
CA ILE A 81 -1.54 -6.46 3.63
C ILE A 81 -0.64 -6.51 4.86
N THR A 82 -1.24 -6.31 6.01
CA THR A 82 -0.55 -6.21 7.28
C THR A 82 -1.03 -7.27 8.25
N ASN A 83 -0.13 -8.14 8.68
CA ASN A 83 -0.36 -9.00 9.84
C ASN A 83 -0.17 -8.15 11.10
N ARG A 84 -1.28 -7.67 11.64
CA ARG A 84 -1.30 -6.72 12.77
C ARG A 84 -0.82 -7.38 14.06
N THR A 85 -1.14 -8.64 14.28
CA THR A 85 -0.69 -9.44 15.42
C THR A 85 0.86 -9.47 15.46
N ARG A 86 1.48 -9.92 14.37
CA ARG A 86 2.95 -10.03 14.25
C ARG A 86 3.64 -8.68 14.29
N GLN A 87 3.06 -7.66 13.64
CA GLN A 87 3.61 -6.31 13.69
C GLN A 87 3.58 -5.73 15.11
N SER A 88 2.49 -5.94 15.85
CA SER A 88 2.36 -5.46 17.23
C SER A 88 3.36 -6.14 18.15
N GLU A 89 3.53 -7.44 18.02
CA GLU A 89 4.55 -8.20 18.75
C GLU A 89 5.96 -7.69 18.45
N ALA A 90 6.28 -7.49 17.16
CA ALA A 90 7.58 -6.98 16.74
C ALA A 90 7.86 -5.58 17.31
N LYS A 91 6.85 -4.68 17.33
CA LYS A 91 6.97 -3.34 17.94
C LYS A 91 7.32 -3.42 19.43
N VAL A 92 6.62 -4.28 20.18
CA VAL A 92 6.84 -4.44 21.64
C VAL A 92 8.24 -5.02 21.94
N LYS A 93 8.68 -5.99 21.12
CA LYS A 93 9.95 -6.69 21.32
C LYS A 93 11.16 -6.03 20.65
N GLY A 94 10.94 -4.98 19.85
CA GLY A 94 12.00 -4.33 19.06
C GLY A 94 12.55 -5.22 17.94
N TRP A 95 11.72 -6.12 17.40
CA TRP A 95 12.07 -7.03 16.31
C TRP A 95 11.85 -6.39 14.94
N PRO A 96 12.47 -6.92 13.87
CA PRO A 96 12.15 -6.54 12.50
C PRO A 96 10.67 -6.79 12.16
N TRP A 97 10.10 -5.97 11.28
CA TRP A 97 8.69 -6.06 10.89
C TRP A 97 8.40 -7.09 9.80
N THR A 98 9.39 -7.88 9.41
CA THR A 98 9.31 -8.81 8.28
C THR A 98 8.10 -9.75 8.38
N GLU A 99 7.81 -10.33 9.55
CA GLU A 99 6.65 -11.21 9.75
C GLU A 99 5.32 -10.46 9.65
N GLY A 100 5.30 -9.18 10.03
CA GLY A 100 4.09 -8.34 9.99
C GLY A 100 3.81 -7.71 8.62
N LYS A 101 4.84 -7.54 7.76
CA LYS A 101 4.75 -6.73 6.55
C LYS A 101 5.26 -7.40 5.26
N SER A 102 6.12 -8.42 5.37
CA SER A 102 6.87 -8.92 4.21
C SER A 102 6.65 -10.42 3.99
N PHE A 103 5.47 -10.91 4.30
CA PHE A 103 5.09 -12.30 4.13
C PHE A 103 4.54 -12.57 2.71
N ARG A 104 4.30 -13.83 2.40
CA ARG A 104 3.72 -14.27 1.11
C ARG A 104 2.37 -13.59 0.89
N GLU A 105 2.12 -13.11 -0.35
CA GLU A 105 0.85 -12.45 -0.74
C GLU A 105 0.53 -11.19 0.08
N SER A 106 1.56 -10.49 0.59
CA SER A 106 1.37 -9.28 1.38
C SER A 106 1.38 -7.97 0.56
N ALA A 107 1.52 -8.04 -0.76
CA ALA A 107 1.49 -6.90 -1.66
C ALA A 107 0.52 -7.19 -2.82
N ILE A 108 -0.72 -6.72 -2.73
CA ILE A 108 -1.71 -6.94 -3.76
C ILE A 108 -1.77 -5.71 -4.65
N LEU A 109 -1.66 -5.90 -5.96
CA LEU A 109 -1.64 -4.82 -6.94
C LEU A 109 -2.86 -4.91 -7.86
N GLY A 110 -3.54 -3.78 -8.05
CA GLY A 110 -4.62 -3.60 -9.00
C GLY A 110 -4.13 -3.43 -10.44
N THR A 111 -5.01 -2.98 -11.32
CA THR A 111 -4.69 -2.70 -12.72
C THR A 111 -3.75 -1.51 -12.84
N TRP A 112 -2.75 -1.60 -13.72
CA TRP A 112 -1.81 -0.52 -13.98
C TRP A 112 -2.36 0.48 -15.01
N ALA A 113 -2.04 1.75 -14.82
CA ALA A 113 -2.24 2.84 -15.77
C ALA A 113 -0.97 3.67 -15.89
N ASP A 114 -0.85 4.45 -16.96
CA ASP A 114 0.23 5.42 -17.11
C ASP A 114 0.15 6.47 -15.99
N TRP A 115 1.32 6.89 -15.49
CA TRP A 115 1.42 7.92 -14.46
C TRP A 115 1.03 9.30 -15.01
N GLU A 116 0.24 10.03 -14.27
CA GLU A 116 -0.04 11.44 -14.46
C GLU A 116 0.31 12.20 -13.18
N ASP A 117 0.98 13.34 -13.29
CA ASP A 117 1.33 14.18 -12.12
C ASP A 117 0.13 15.01 -11.66
N VAL A 118 -0.82 14.34 -11.02
CA VAL A 118 -2.06 14.90 -10.48
C VAL A 118 -2.37 14.28 -9.13
N ASP A 119 -3.26 14.92 -8.38
CA ASP A 119 -3.80 14.28 -7.18
C ASP A 119 -4.80 13.19 -7.52
N TYR A 120 -4.76 12.12 -6.73
CA TYR A 120 -5.66 10.98 -6.83
C TYR A 120 -6.53 10.85 -5.58
N VAL A 121 -7.61 10.10 -5.71
CA VAL A 121 -8.48 9.71 -4.61
C VAL A 121 -8.47 8.18 -4.50
N LEU A 122 -8.08 7.69 -3.34
CA LEU A 122 -8.10 6.27 -2.98
C LEU A 122 -9.42 5.93 -2.29
N GLN A 123 -9.99 4.80 -2.64
CA GLN A 123 -11.18 4.27 -1.99
C GLN A 123 -11.05 2.76 -1.81
N LEU A 124 -11.48 2.24 -0.63
CA LEU A 124 -11.60 0.82 -0.35
C LEU A 124 -12.90 0.54 0.38
N SER A 125 -13.60 -0.52 -0.03
CA SER A 125 -14.73 -1.11 0.69
C SER A 125 -14.47 -2.58 1.01
N VAL A 126 -15.06 -3.05 2.11
CA VAL A 126 -15.11 -4.47 2.49
C VAL A 126 -16.57 -4.87 2.54
N ASN A 127 -16.94 -5.89 1.76
CA ASN A 127 -18.33 -6.36 1.63
C ASN A 127 -19.34 -5.23 1.29
N GLY A 128 -18.89 -4.27 0.44
CA GLY A 128 -19.68 -3.10 0.04
C GLY A 128 -19.74 -1.96 1.08
N GLU A 129 -19.13 -2.11 2.25
CA GLU A 129 -19.04 -1.05 3.25
C GLU A 129 -17.74 -0.26 3.08
N LEU A 130 -17.85 1.06 2.86
CA LEU A 130 -16.69 1.96 2.71
C LEU A 130 -15.87 1.98 4.00
N ARG A 131 -14.57 1.71 3.89
CA ARG A 131 -13.61 1.68 5.01
C ARG A 131 -12.56 2.77 4.91
N GLN A 132 -11.93 2.93 3.75
CA GLN A 132 -10.89 3.93 3.53
C GLN A 132 -11.28 4.83 2.36
N HIS A 133 -11.07 6.14 2.51
CA HIS A 133 -11.30 7.13 1.45
C HIS A 133 -10.47 8.37 1.73
N ALA A 134 -9.50 8.69 0.86
CA ALA A 134 -8.66 9.86 1.02
C ALA A 134 -8.08 10.36 -0.32
N SER A 135 -7.69 11.62 -0.35
CA SER A 135 -6.90 12.19 -1.44
C SER A 135 -5.40 12.06 -1.17
N THR A 136 -4.59 11.87 -2.21
CA THR A 136 -3.13 11.91 -2.14
C THR A 136 -2.58 13.28 -1.75
N ALA A 137 -3.35 14.36 -1.97
CA ALA A 137 -3.04 15.70 -1.46
C ALA A 137 -2.92 15.77 0.08
N LEU A 138 -3.41 14.76 0.81
CA LEU A 138 -3.30 14.67 2.28
C LEU A 138 -2.03 13.94 2.76
N MET A 139 -1.18 13.48 1.85
CA MET A 139 0.10 12.88 2.20
C MET A 139 0.98 13.87 2.97
N LEU A 140 1.60 13.41 4.05
CA LEU A 140 2.55 14.18 4.85
C LEU A 140 3.86 14.44 4.10
N HIS A 141 4.27 13.47 3.32
CA HIS A 141 5.45 13.52 2.45
C HIS A 141 4.97 13.23 1.04
N ASP A 142 5.05 14.21 0.16
CA ASP A 142 4.69 14.08 -1.24
C ASP A 142 5.62 13.12 -2.00
N ILE A 143 5.29 12.80 -3.24
CA ILE A 143 6.03 11.84 -4.06
C ILE A 143 7.48 12.29 -4.26
N ASP A 144 7.72 13.57 -4.54
CA ASP A 144 9.07 14.08 -4.75
C ASP A 144 9.94 13.94 -3.49
N THR A 145 9.38 14.23 -2.32
CA THR A 145 10.06 14.05 -1.02
C THR A 145 10.36 12.57 -0.75
N GLN A 146 9.42 11.67 -1.05
CA GLN A 146 9.62 10.23 -0.91
C GLN A 146 10.75 9.75 -1.82
N LEU A 147 10.69 10.06 -3.12
CA LEU A 147 11.69 9.63 -4.11
C LEU A 147 13.07 10.24 -3.85
N SER A 148 13.15 11.52 -3.47
CA SER A 148 14.41 12.16 -3.07
C SER A 148 15.03 11.44 -1.88
N THR A 149 14.24 11.17 -0.83
CA THR A 149 14.74 10.46 0.36
C THR A 149 15.21 9.03 0.01
N LEU A 150 14.48 8.32 -0.86
CA LEU A 150 14.90 7.00 -1.33
C LEU A 150 16.21 7.08 -2.11
N SER A 151 16.35 8.02 -3.04
CA SER A 151 17.55 8.19 -3.84
C SER A 151 18.79 8.57 -3.02
N ASP A 152 18.61 9.35 -1.96
CA ASP A 152 19.69 9.79 -1.08
C ASP A 152 20.26 8.66 -0.22
N TRP A 153 19.44 7.67 0.13
CA TRP A 153 19.81 6.62 1.09
C TRP A 153 19.92 5.23 0.50
N TYR A 154 19.27 4.95 -0.62
CA TYR A 154 19.12 3.60 -1.17
C TYR A 154 19.43 3.58 -2.67
N ALA A 155 19.85 2.43 -3.17
CA ALA A 155 20.05 2.21 -4.60
C ALA A 155 18.74 1.85 -5.26
N LEU A 156 18.05 2.86 -5.83
CA LEU A 156 16.86 2.63 -6.64
C LEU A 156 17.21 1.98 -7.98
N SER A 157 16.26 1.25 -8.53
CA SER A 157 16.37 0.60 -9.84
C SER A 157 15.08 0.78 -10.65
N PRO A 158 15.18 0.84 -11.99
CA PRO A 158 13.99 0.74 -12.83
C PRO A 158 13.15 -0.49 -12.47
N GLY A 159 11.83 -0.30 -12.41
CA GLY A 159 10.88 -1.31 -11.98
C GLY A 159 10.68 -1.42 -10.47
N ASP A 160 11.39 -0.63 -9.65
CA ASP A 160 11.08 -0.53 -8.21
C ASP A 160 9.64 -0.04 -8.03
N LEU A 161 8.96 -0.59 -7.02
CA LEU A 161 7.63 -0.17 -6.62
C LEU A 161 7.71 0.68 -5.36
N VAL A 162 6.87 1.72 -5.30
CA VAL A 162 6.73 2.58 -4.11
C VAL A 162 5.27 2.57 -3.67
N PHE A 163 4.99 1.93 -2.55
CA PHE A 163 3.75 2.05 -1.81
C PHE A 163 3.81 3.34 -1.01
N THR A 164 2.90 4.28 -1.28
CA THR A 164 3.02 5.68 -0.84
C THR A 164 2.43 5.98 0.53
N GLY A 165 1.95 4.96 1.21
CA GLY A 165 1.31 5.05 2.52
C GLY A 165 -0.21 5.00 2.45
N THR A 166 -0.82 4.45 3.50
CA THR A 166 -2.27 4.25 3.63
C THR A 166 -2.93 5.36 4.46
N PRO A 167 -4.15 5.80 4.10
CA PRO A 167 -4.97 6.66 4.94
C PRO A 167 -5.60 5.89 6.11
N GLU A 168 -6.33 6.62 6.97
CA GLU A 168 -7.13 6.04 8.06
C GLU A 168 -8.24 5.12 7.55
N GLY A 169 -8.84 4.34 8.47
CA GLY A 169 -9.90 3.37 8.22
C GLY A 169 -9.38 1.96 7.96
N VAL A 170 -8.12 1.67 8.36
CA VAL A 170 -7.57 0.31 8.29
C VAL A 170 -8.36 -0.65 9.19
N GLY A 171 -8.49 -1.91 8.78
CA GLY A 171 -9.28 -2.88 9.52
C GLY A 171 -9.03 -4.31 9.14
N GLU A 172 -9.53 -5.21 9.98
CA GLU A 172 -9.40 -6.65 9.80
C GLU A 172 -10.15 -7.14 8.57
N MET A 173 -9.57 -8.12 7.91
CA MET A 173 -10.17 -8.96 6.87
C MET A 173 -10.22 -10.40 7.33
N VAL A 174 -11.32 -11.08 7.01
CA VAL A 174 -11.50 -12.50 7.31
C VAL A 174 -11.77 -13.31 6.05
N VAL A 175 -11.56 -14.62 6.12
CA VAL A 175 -11.87 -15.54 4.99
C VAL A 175 -13.34 -15.38 4.58
N GLY A 176 -13.54 -15.20 3.28
CA GLY A 176 -14.84 -14.97 2.65
C GLY A 176 -15.15 -13.49 2.36
N ASP A 177 -14.42 -12.55 2.95
CA ASP A 177 -14.58 -11.12 2.63
C ASP A 177 -14.28 -10.83 1.14
N VAL A 178 -14.98 -9.82 0.63
CA VAL A 178 -14.72 -9.21 -0.68
C VAL A 178 -14.21 -7.80 -0.44
N VAL A 179 -12.99 -7.54 -0.86
CA VAL A 179 -12.34 -6.23 -0.80
C VAL A 179 -12.37 -5.62 -2.18
N GLU A 180 -12.92 -4.42 -2.30
CA GLU A 180 -12.97 -3.65 -3.54
C GLU A 180 -12.24 -2.32 -3.32
N ALA A 181 -11.29 -2.01 -4.22
CA ALA A 181 -10.53 -0.77 -4.13
C ALA A 181 -10.39 -0.11 -5.50
N ALA A 182 -10.33 1.21 -5.48
CA ALA A 182 -10.19 2.01 -6.68
C ALA A 182 -9.31 3.25 -6.46
N LEU A 183 -8.60 3.62 -7.50
CA LEU A 183 -7.88 4.88 -7.62
C LEU A 183 -8.57 5.72 -8.69
N HIS A 184 -8.95 6.93 -8.34
CA HIS A 184 -9.58 7.88 -9.24
C HIS A 184 -8.73 9.15 -9.33
N THR A 185 -8.82 9.87 -10.43
CA THR A 185 -8.42 11.29 -10.46
C THR A 185 -9.42 12.13 -9.68
N VAL A 186 -9.06 13.37 -9.32
CA VAL A 186 -9.91 14.26 -8.52
C VAL A 186 -11.24 14.58 -9.23
N ASP A 187 -11.27 14.58 -10.58
CA ASP A 187 -12.48 14.75 -11.39
C ASP A 187 -13.33 13.47 -11.54
N GLY A 188 -12.92 12.37 -10.90
CA GLY A 188 -13.69 11.13 -10.80
C GLY A 188 -13.44 10.10 -11.91
N ARG A 189 -12.43 10.29 -12.78
CA ARG A 189 -12.03 9.28 -13.76
C ARG A 189 -11.37 8.09 -13.05
N LEU A 190 -11.86 6.88 -13.29
CA LEU A 190 -11.23 5.64 -12.80
C LEU A 190 -9.87 5.45 -13.48
N VAL A 191 -8.85 5.22 -12.68
CA VAL A 191 -7.46 5.01 -13.10
C VAL A 191 -7.01 3.57 -12.88
N SER A 192 -7.34 3.02 -11.72
CA SER A 192 -6.96 1.66 -11.33
C SER A 192 -8.02 1.05 -10.44
N MET A 193 -8.20 -0.26 -10.54
CA MET A 193 -9.15 -1.01 -9.71
C MET A 193 -8.54 -2.32 -9.23
N LEU A 194 -9.05 -2.78 -8.09
CA LEU A 194 -8.69 -4.04 -7.46
C LEU A 194 -9.93 -4.63 -6.80
N GLN A 195 -10.21 -5.89 -7.07
CA GLN A 195 -11.18 -6.69 -6.34
C GLN A 195 -10.52 -7.98 -5.90
N SER A 196 -10.65 -8.31 -4.62
CA SER A 196 -10.07 -9.51 -4.02
C SER A 196 -11.09 -10.25 -3.18
N ARG A 197 -11.16 -11.56 -3.36
CA ARG A 197 -11.81 -12.46 -2.40
C ARG A 197 -10.75 -13.05 -1.47
N ILE A 198 -11.01 -12.99 -0.18
CA ILE A 198 -10.10 -13.54 0.85
C ILE A 198 -10.36 -15.04 0.99
N THR A 199 -9.31 -15.87 0.85
CA THR A 199 -9.39 -17.34 0.84
C THR A 199 -8.58 -17.99 1.98
#